data_5d8908242a14de72ed88a241066b520f
#
_entry.id   5d8908242a14de72ed88a241066b520f
#
_cell.length_a   1.000
_cell.length_b   1.000
_cell.length_c   1.000
_cell.angle_alpha   90.00
_cell.angle_beta   90.00
_cell.angle_gamma   90.00
#
_symmetry.space_group_name_H-M   'P 1'
#
loop_
_entity.id
_entity.type
_entity.pdbx_description
1 polymer ?
#
loop_
_entity_poly.entity_id
_entity_poly.type
_entity_poly.pdbx_seq_one_letter_code
_entity_poly.pdbx_strand_id
1 'polypeptide(L)'
;MDSQVTLVNLDPLVMTFRRDNIKGTELIRSREGGTLYKVASDETLSSLKTSICRADSDTPIAFIETKNICGRDKITLRGGTRQNITGWISGYSILGSFPMTFNNNGRRYFWRKNKIQQLNLYNDNDTENPIATYERSKRRVIDGGLKSFPASLTLNDEATEIQDMIVISLLVVEGRVRGDFRPGIYRKSLSLWPDTIDTVANRW
;
A
#
# COMPACT_ATOMS: atom_id res chain seq x y z
N MET A 1 -22.95 41.43 1.60
CA MET A 1 -22.96 40.29 2.54
C MET A 1 -21.89 39.35 2.06
N ASP A 2 -20.70 39.52 2.61
CA ASP A 2 -19.57 38.64 2.27
C ASP A 2 -19.72 37.31 3.01
N SER A 3 -20.03 36.26 2.26
CA SER A 3 -20.02 34.91 2.79
C SER A 3 -18.55 34.50 3.02
N GLN A 4 -18.08 34.62 4.25
CA GLN A 4 -16.80 34.04 4.64
C GLN A 4 -16.94 32.50 4.53
N VAL A 5 -16.35 31.93 3.47
CA VAL A 5 -16.13 30.49 3.40
C VAL A 5 -15.05 30.15 4.41
N THR A 6 -15.47 29.65 5.57
CA THR A 6 -14.55 29.10 6.56
C THR A 6 -13.95 27.82 5.95
N LEU A 7 -12.73 27.90 5.46
CA LEU A 7 -11.94 26.72 5.11
C LEU A 7 -11.71 25.92 6.38
N VAL A 8 -12.55 24.90 6.60
CA VAL A 8 -12.33 23.89 7.63
C VAL A 8 -11.13 23.08 7.17
N ASN A 9 -9.97 23.39 7.74
CA ASN A 9 -8.76 22.60 7.49
C ASN A 9 -8.94 21.27 8.23
N LEU A 10 -9.50 20.26 7.57
CA LEU A 10 -9.70 18.95 8.14
C LEU A 10 -8.32 18.31 8.33
N ASP A 11 -8.05 17.84 9.53
CA ASP A 11 -6.82 17.10 9.82
C ASP A 11 -6.73 15.87 8.90
N PRO A 12 -5.57 15.60 8.30
CA PRO A 12 -5.41 14.46 7.40
C PRO A 12 -5.73 13.14 8.10
N LEU A 13 -6.39 12.23 7.39
CA LEU A 13 -6.67 10.90 7.90
C LEU A 13 -5.39 10.07 7.93
N VAL A 14 -4.94 9.70 9.11
CA VAL A 14 -3.76 8.85 9.29
C VAL A 14 -4.19 7.46 9.73
N MET A 15 -3.81 6.45 8.95
CA MET A 15 -3.99 5.04 9.26
C MET A 15 -2.65 4.38 9.56
N THR A 16 -2.56 3.60 10.64
CA THR A 16 -1.39 2.80 10.98
C THR A 16 -1.67 1.33 10.75
N PHE A 17 -0.66 0.60 10.28
CA PHE A 17 -0.72 -0.84 10.12
C PHE A 17 -0.41 -1.50 11.46
N ARG A 18 -1.31 -2.33 11.98
CA ARG A 18 -1.11 -3.06 13.23
C ARG A 18 0.09 -4.01 13.18
N ARG A 19 0.34 -4.59 12.00
CA ARG A 19 1.49 -5.47 11.74
C ARG A 19 2.21 -5.01 10.48
N ASP A 20 3.52 -5.11 10.46
CA ASP A 20 4.33 -4.88 9.25
C ASP A 20 4.27 -6.07 8.29
N ASN A 21 3.05 -6.46 7.96
CA ASN A 21 2.76 -7.57 7.05
C ASN A 21 1.50 -7.25 6.26
N ILE A 22 1.65 -6.98 4.97
CA ILE A 22 0.52 -6.65 4.10
C ILE A 22 -0.43 -7.82 3.81
N LYS A 23 -0.03 -9.05 4.15
CA LYS A 23 -0.85 -10.26 3.97
C LYS A 23 -1.83 -10.53 5.12
N GLY A 24 -1.58 -9.93 6.28
CA GLY A 24 -2.42 -10.15 7.45
C GLY A 24 -2.26 -9.01 8.45
N THR A 25 -3.01 -7.93 8.27
CA THR A 25 -2.94 -6.74 9.11
C THR A 25 -4.30 -6.07 9.24
N GLU A 26 -4.39 -5.13 10.15
CA GLU A 26 -5.47 -4.18 10.25
C GLU A 26 -4.92 -2.77 10.06
N LEU A 27 -5.67 -1.92 9.36
CA LEU A 27 -5.40 -0.50 9.28
C LEU A 27 -6.27 0.20 10.30
N ILE A 28 -5.64 0.90 11.24
CA ILE A 28 -6.26 1.52 12.39
C ILE A 28 -6.15 3.04 12.24
N ARG A 29 -7.23 3.76 12.52
CA ARG A 29 -7.20 5.22 12.60
C ARG A 29 -6.29 5.65 13.76
N SER A 30 -5.22 6.38 13.47
CA SER A 30 -4.15 6.63 14.44
C SER A 30 -4.59 7.43 15.68
N ARG A 31 -5.55 8.34 15.53
CA ARG A 31 -6.03 9.17 16.66
C ARG A 31 -7.11 8.50 17.51
N GLU A 32 -7.98 7.72 16.91
CA GLU A 32 -9.17 7.17 17.57
C GLU A 32 -9.02 5.68 17.90
N GLY A 33 -8.00 5.02 17.37
CA GLY A 33 -7.74 3.60 17.62
C GLY A 33 -8.72 2.63 16.95
N GLY A 34 -9.72 3.13 16.21
CA GLY A 34 -10.69 2.29 15.51
C GLY A 34 -10.12 1.60 14.29
N THR A 35 -10.39 0.31 14.11
CA THR A 35 -10.03 -0.42 12.89
C THR A 35 -10.88 0.10 11.74
N LEU A 36 -10.24 0.42 10.61
CA LEU A 36 -10.89 0.85 9.37
C LEU A 36 -10.92 -0.26 8.33
N TYR A 37 -9.83 -1.02 8.21
CA TYR A 37 -9.71 -2.14 7.27
C TYR A 37 -9.09 -3.36 7.93
N LYS A 38 -9.55 -4.52 7.47
CA LYS A 38 -9.00 -5.84 7.80
C LYS A 38 -8.46 -6.47 6.53
N VAL A 39 -7.23 -6.92 6.57
CA VAL A 39 -6.56 -7.63 5.47
C VAL A 39 -6.21 -9.02 5.96
N ALA A 40 -6.71 -10.02 5.27
CA ALA A 40 -6.44 -11.41 5.57
C ALA A 40 -6.02 -12.17 4.31
N SER A 41 -5.06 -13.07 4.45
CA SER A 41 -4.61 -13.89 3.32
C SER A 41 -4.70 -15.35 3.67
N ASP A 42 -5.16 -16.11 2.69
CA ASP A 42 -5.17 -17.56 2.67
C ASP A 42 -4.16 -18.05 1.63
N GLU A 43 -3.17 -18.81 2.08
CA GLU A 43 -2.06 -19.28 1.26
C GLU A 43 -2.20 -20.78 0.99
N THR A 44 -2.21 -21.12 -0.30
CA THR A 44 -2.15 -22.50 -0.79
C THR A 44 -0.81 -22.76 -1.47
N LEU A 45 -0.52 -24.02 -1.82
CA LEU A 45 0.69 -24.36 -2.58
C LEU A 45 0.80 -23.60 -3.91
N SER A 46 -0.32 -23.32 -4.56
CA SER A 46 -0.37 -22.73 -5.92
C SER A 46 -0.67 -21.24 -5.94
N SER A 47 -1.24 -20.68 -4.88
CA SER A 47 -1.69 -19.29 -4.85
C SER A 47 -1.80 -18.72 -3.44
N LEU A 48 -1.73 -17.39 -3.37
CA LEU A 48 -2.08 -16.60 -2.20
C LEU A 48 -3.31 -15.77 -2.57
N LYS A 49 -4.39 -15.89 -1.78
CA LYS A 49 -5.60 -15.10 -1.93
C LYS A 49 -5.73 -14.15 -0.74
N THR A 50 -5.66 -12.85 -1.00
CA THR A 50 -5.79 -11.79 0.00
C THR A 50 -7.15 -11.14 -0.13
N SER A 51 -7.91 -11.10 0.95
CA SER A 51 -9.17 -10.36 1.08
C SER A 51 -8.95 -9.06 1.82
N ILE A 52 -9.63 -8.02 1.37
CA ILE A 52 -9.61 -6.69 1.98
C ILE A 52 -11.05 -6.34 2.31
N CYS A 53 -11.35 -6.11 3.59
CA CYS A 53 -12.67 -5.74 4.08
C CYS A 53 -12.60 -4.40 4.82
N ARG A 54 -13.66 -3.60 4.75
CA ARG A 54 -13.88 -2.53 5.73
C ARG A 54 -14.21 -3.14 7.07
N ALA A 55 -13.88 -2.47 8.16
CA ALA A 55 -14.13 -3.00 9.50
C ALA A 55 -15.62 -3.11 9.86
N ASP A 56 -16.46 -2.30 9.23
CA ASP A 56 -17.91 -2.25 9.38
C ASP A 56 -18.66 -3.24 8.49
N SER A 57 -17.93 -4.05 7.69
CA SER A 57 -18.52 -4.98 6.73
C SER A 57 -17.71 -6.26 6.60
N ASP A 58 -18.38 -7.40 6.63
CA ASP A 58 -17.76 -8.70 6.34
C ASP A 58 -17.65 -8.97 4.83
N THR A 59 -18.25 -8.11 3.99
CA THR A 59 -18.16 -8.24 2.54
C THR A 59 -16.84 -7.63 2.06
N PRO A 60 -15.95 -8.40 1.41
CA PRO A 60 -14.71 -7.88 0.88
C PRO A 60 -14.93 -6.79 -0.17
N ILE A 61 -14.17 -5.70 -0.06
CA ILE A 61 -14.11 -4.66 -1.09
C ILE A 61 -13.19 -5.05 -2.23
N ALA A 62 -12.24 -5.96 -1.98
CA ALA A 62 -11.39 -6.54 -3.01
C ALA A 62 -10.83 -7.91 -2.61
N PHE A 63 -10.53 -8.70 -3.65
CA PHE A 63 -9.69 -9.88 -3.57
C PHE A 63 -8.48 -9.71 -4.47
N ILE A 64 -7.29 -9.99 -3.94
CA ILE A 64 -6.03 -10.08 -4.69
C ILE A 64 -5.61 -11.54 -4.69
N GLU A 65 -5.43 -12.13 -5.88
CA GLU A 65 -4.98 -13.51 -6.04
C GLU A 65 -3.65 -13.51 -6.79
N THR A 66 -2.60 -13.94 -6.12
CA THR A 66 -1.28 -14.09 -6.71
C THR A 66 -0.92 -15.55 -6.89
N LYS A 67 -0.23 -15.88 -7.98
CA LYS A 67 0.16 -17.25 -8.31
C LYS A 67 1.59 -17.52 -7.87
N ASN A 68 1.78 -18.65 -7.16
CA ASN A 68 3.09 -19.03 -6.64
C ASN A 68 3.99 -19.70 -7.69
N ILE A 69 3.40 -20.36 -8.69
CA ILE A 69 4.13 -21.19 -9.67
C ILE A 69 3.96 -20.66 -11.08
N CYS A 70 2.76 -20.72 -11.61
CA CYS A 70 2.44 -20.29 -12.96
C CYS A 70 1.11 -19.55 -12.98
N GLY A 71 0.98 -18.56 -13.85
CA GLY A 71 -0.25 -17.80 -14.04
C GLY A 71 -0.07 -16.31 -13.86
N ARG A 72 -1.18 -15.57 -14.05
CA ARG A 72 -1.22 -14.13 -13.89
C ARG A 72 -1.91 -13.78 -12.57
N ASP A 73 -1.36 -12.81 -11.87
CA ASP A 73 -1.97 -12.24 -10.68
C ASP A 73 -3.29 -11.56 -11.08
N LYS A 74 -4.31 -11.76 -10.25
CA LYS A 74 -5.66 -11.28 -10.52
C LYS A 74 -6.18 -10.43 -9.37
N ILE A 75 -7.07 -9.53 -9.72
CA ILE A 75 -7.82 -8.71 -8.78
C ILE A 75 -9.30 -8.79 -9.09
N THR A 76 -10.12 -8.80 -8.04
CA THR A 76 -11.57 -8.67 -8.12
C THR A 76 -11.96 -7.54 -7.18
N LEU A 77 -12.50 -6.45 -7.70
CA LEU A 77 -13.07 -5.36 -6.91
C LEU A 77 -14.53 -5.67 -6.60
N ARG A 78 -15.06 -5.07 -5.53
CA ARG A 78 -16.47 -5.24 -5.14
C ARG A 78 -17.40 -4.89 -6.31
N GLY A 79 -18.30 -5.80 -6.63
CA GLY A 79 -19.24 -5.64 -7.75
C GLY A 79 -18.63 -5.75 -9.14
N GLY A 80 -17.31 -5.96 -9.24
CA GLY A 80 -16.60 -6.05 -10.52
C GLY A 80 -16.27 -7.49 -10.92
N THR A 81 -15.80 -7.63 -12.16
CA THR A 81 -15.32 -8.90 -12.71
C THR A 81 -13.85 -9.13 -12.30
N ARG A 82 -13.49 -10.41 -12.23
CA ARG A 82 -12.10 -10.83 -11.99
C ARG A 82 -11.23 -10.48 -13.19
N GLN A 83 -10.19 -9.69 -13.00
CA GLN A 83 -9.30 -9.20 -14.05
C GLN A 83 -7.82 -9.39 -13.68
N ASN A 84 -6.94 -9.31 -14.68
CA ASN A 84 -5.49 -9.33 -14.42
C ASN A 84 -5.05 -8.04 -13.74
N ILE A 85 -4.17 -8.13 -12.73
CA ILE A 85 -3.63 -6.95 -12.04
C ILE A 85 -2.92 -6.03 -13.05
N THR A 86 -2.19 -6.58 -14.01
CA THR A 86 -1.50 -5.80 -15.06
C THR A 86 -2.44 -5.00 -15.99
N GLY A 87 -3.72 -5.39 -16.08
CA GLY A 87 -4.74 -4.64 -16.80
C GLY A 87 -5.40 -3.57 -15.94
N TRP A 88 -5.38 -3.74 -14.62
CA TRP A 88 -5.96 -2.80 -13.67
C TRP A 88 -4.97 -1.71 -13.24
N ILE A 89 -3.71 -2.08 -12.98
CA ILE A 89 -2.64 -1.15 -12.62
C ILE A 89 -1.47 -1.27 -13.61
N SER A 90 -1.18 -0.22 -14.34
CA SER A 90 -0.07 -0.17 -15.27
C SER A 90 1.25 0.06 -14.53
N GLY A 91 2.40 -0.32 -15.12
CA GLY A 91 3.69 -0.28 -14.42
C GLY A 91 3.93 -1.47 -13.48
N TYR A 92 2.93 -2.33 -13.29
CA TYR A 92 3.04 -3.58 -12.53
C TYR A 92 3.83 -4.62 -13.33
N SER A 93 5.15 -4.46 -13.35
CA SER A 93 6.08 -5.37 -14.05
C SER A 93 6.91 -6.18 -13.05
N ILE A 94 7.60 -7.21 -13.53
CA ILE A 94 8.53 -8.01 -12.71
C ILE A 94 9.63 -7.14 -12.09
N LEU A 95 10.03 -6.08 -12.77
CA LEU A 95 11.06 -5.15 -12.30
C LEU A 95 10.52 -4.01 -11.43
N GLY A 96 9.17 -3.90 -11.25
CA GLY A 96 8.56 -2.91 -10.36
C GLY A 96 8.88 -1.47 -10.74
N SER A 97 8.63 -1.10 -12.00
CA SER A 97 8.89 0.26 -12.48
C SER A 97 7.82 1.25 -11.99
N PHE A 98 8.25 2.35 -11.40
CA PHE A 98 7.37 3.49 -11.12
C PHE A 98 7.38 4.49 -12.29
N PRO A 99 6.29 5.22 -12.51
CA PRO A 99 5.04 5.23 -11.73
C PRO A 99 4.15 4.01 -11.99
N MET A 100 3.43 3.56 -10.94
CA MET A 100 2.36 2.58 -11.08
C MET A 100 1.02 3.29 -11.11
N THR A 101 0.24 3.10 -12.18
CA THR A 101 -0.92 3.92 -12.49
C THR A 101 -2.20 3.10 -12.52
N PHE A 102 -3.27 3.61 -11.93
CA PHE A 102 -4.62 3.05 -12.03
C PHE A 102 -5.65 4.14 -12.33
N ASN A 103 -6.81 3.73 -12.85
CA ASN A 103 -7.94 4.62 -13.11
C ASN A 103 -9.07 4.32 -12.13
N ASN A 104 -9.73 5.37 -11.65
CA ASN A 104 -10.93 5.27 -10.85
C ASN A 104 -11.93 6.35 -11.28
N ASN A 105 -13.13 5.95 -11.70
CA ASN A 105 -14.19 6.84 -12.16
C ASN A 105 -13.71 7.88 -13.21
N GLY A 106 -12.92 7.44 -14.19
CA GLY A 106 -12.40 8.28 -15.26
C GLY A 106 -11.23 9.18 -14.86
N ARG A 107 -10.83 9.21 -13.60
CA ARG A 107 -9.64 9.93 -13.14
C ARG A 107 -8.47 8.97 -13.04
N ARG A 108 -7.30 9.45 -13.39
CA ARG A 108 -6.04 8.71 -13.35
C ARG A 108 -5.26 9.05 -12.09
N TYR A 109 -4.74 8.02 -11.43
CA TYR A 109 -3.92 8.11 -10.22
C TYR A 109 -2.63 7.34 -10.43
N PHE A 110 -1.53 7.83 -9.83
CA PHE A 110 -0.25 7.15 -9.98
C PHE A 110 0.59 7.22 -8.70
N TRP A 111 1.10 6.07 -8.33
CA TRP A 111 2.07 5.93 -7.25
C TRP A 111 3.47 6.25 -7.77
N ARG A 112 4.19 7.07 -7.03
CA ARG A 112 5.63 7.34 -7.21
C ARG A 112 6.37 6.97 -5.94
N LYS A 113 7.63 6.54 -6.10
CA LYS A 113 8.55 6.29 -5.00
C LYS A 113 9.51 7.47 -4.91
N ASN A 114 9.62 8.09 -3.75
CA ASN A 114 10.55 9.18 -3.53
C ASN A 114 11.94 8.67 -3.11
N LYS A 115 12.90 9.59 -2.95
CA LYS A 115 14.29 9.29 -2.59
C LYS A 115 14.44 8.57 -1.25
N ILE A 116 13.54 8.80 -0.31
CA ILE A 116 13.52 8.18 1.03
C ILE A 116 12.64 6.94 1.11
N GLN A 117 12.33 6.35 -0.04
CA GLN A 117 11.57 5.10 -0.20
C GLN A 117 10.09 5.16 0.22
N GLN A 118 9.51 6.34 0.43
CA GLN A 118 8.07 6.51 0.63
C GLN A 118 7.33 6.33 -0.71
N LEU A 119 6.09 5.85 -0.63
CA LEU A 119 5.18 5.82 -1.77
C LEU A 119 4.20 6.99 -1.67
N ASN A 120 4.18 7.81 -2.69
CA ASN A 120 3.29 8.96 -2.79
C ASN A 120 2.32 8.75 -3.95
N LEU A 121 1.03 8.97 -3.69
CA LEU A 121 -0.03 8.91 -4.69
C LEU A 121 -0.38 10.32 -5.16
N TYR A 122 -0.47 10.49 -6.45
CA TYR A 122 -0.85 11.72 -7.12
C TYR A 122 -2.04 11.47 -8.03
N ASN A 123 -2.76 12.52 -8.37
CA ASN A 123 -3.76 12.54 -9.44
C ASN A 123 -3.22 13.29 -10.66
N ASP A 124 -3.91 13.21 -11.80
CA ASP A 124 -3.50 13.90 -13.02
C ASP A 124 -3.63 15.43 -12.94
N ASN A 125 -4.48 15.94 -12.03
CA ASN A 125 -4.72 17.37 -11.90
C ASN A 125 -3.62 18.07 -11.11
N ASP A 126 -3.00 17.34 -10.15
CA ASP A 126 -1.90 17.85 -9.34
C ASP A 126 -0.81 16.76 -9.21
N THR A 127 0.28 16.98 -9.92
CA THR A 127 1.42 16.07 -9.96
C THR A 127 2.54 16.44 -9.00
N GLU A 128 2.37 17.52 -8.24
CA GLU A 128 3.35 18.04 -7.28
C GLU A 128 2.95 17.73 -5.84
N ASN A 129 1.67 17.85 -5.51
CA ASN A 129 1.15 17.57 -4.17
C ASN A 129 0.54 16.18 -4.09
N PRO A 130 1.08 15.29 -3.25
CA PRO A 130 0.52 13.95 -3.10
C PRO A 130 -0.82 14.01 -2.35
N ILE A 131 -1.81 13.27 -2.85
CA ILE A 131 -3.09 13.08 -2.16
C ILE A 131 -3.00 12.02 -1.06
N ALA A 132 -2.04 11.09 -1.17
CA ALA A 132 -1.76 10.11 -0.14
C ALA A 132 -0.25 9.83 -0.04
N THR A 133 0.22 9.56 1.18
CA THR A 133 1.61 9.21 1.46
C THR A 133 1.67 7.96 2.32
N TYR A 134 2.41 6.96 1.88
CA TYR A 134 2.68 5.75 2.65
C TYR A 134 4.14 5.70 3.08
N GLU A 135 4.34 5.50 4.37
CA GLU A 135 5.64 5.24 4.98
C GLU A 135 5.71 3.81 5.50
N ARG A 136 6.80 3.11 5.17
CA ARG A 136 7.08 1.79 5.75
C ARG A 136 7.41 1.90 7.23
N SER A 137 7.22 0.81 7.95
CA SER A 137 7.74 0.68 9.31
C SER A 137 9.24 0.93 9.33
N LYS A 138 9.71 1.58 10.38
CA LYS A 138 11.13 1.90 10.57
C LYS A 138 11.51 1.80 12.04
N ARG A 139 12.78 1.48 12.29
CA ARG A 139 13.36 1.51 13.61
C ARG A 139 14.39 2.63 13.66
N ARG A 140 14.40 3.41 14.71
CA ARG A 140 15.35 4.49 14.92
C ARG A 140 15.87 4.44 16.35
N VAL A 141 17.14 4.78 16.52
CA VAL A 141 17.71 5.02 17.84
C VAL A 141 17.35 6.45 18.23
N ILE A 142 16.61 6.60 19.31
CA ILE A 142 16.19 7.89 19.87
C ILE A 142 16.50 7.83 21.37
N ASP A 143 17.24 8.80 21.87
CA ASP A 143 17.65 8.91 23.28
C ASP A 143 18.35 7.63 23.80
N GLY A 144 19.18 7.01 22.97
CA GLY A 144 19.90 5.77 23.30
C GLY A 144 19.05 4.49 23.28
N GLY A 145 17.74 4.57 22.99
CA GLY A 145 16.82 3.45 22.89
C GLY A 145 16.32 3.20 21.46
N LEU A 146 16.11 1.93 21.11
CA LEU A 146 15.55 1.54 19.81
C LEU A 146 14.03 1.74 19.84
N LYS A 147 13.51 2.73 19.08
CA LYS A 147 12.06 2.96 18.91
C LYS A 147 11.60 2.43 17.56
N SER A 148 10.47 1.71 17.56
CA SER A 148 9.81 1.20 16.36
C SER A 148 8.64 2.10 15.98
N PHE A 149 8.59 2.49 14.70
CA PHE A 149 7.49 3.26 14.10
C PHE A 149 6.73 2.35 13.16
N PRO A 150 5.43 2.13 13.35
CA PRO A 150 4.64 1.30 12.45
C PRO A 150 4.55 1.93 11.06
N ALA A 151 4.23 1.11 10.07
CA ALA A 151 3.89 1.61 8.74
C ALA A 151 2.62 2.46 8.83
N SER A 152 2.55 3.54 8.07
CA SER A 152 1.44 4.48 8.08
C SER A 152 1.05 4.94 6.67
N LEU A 153 -0.25 5.19 6.49
CA LEU A 153 -0.85 5.77 5.30
C LEU A 153 -1.58 7.04 5.71
N THR A 154 -1.14 8.17 5.18
CA THR A 154 -1.76 9.49 5.38
C THR A 154 -2.53 9.87 4.14
N LEU A 155 -3.78 10.29 4.29
CA LEU A 155 -4.68 10.76 3.23
C LEU A 155 -5.04 12.22 3.48
N ASN A 156 -5.03 13.05 2.44
CA ASN A 156 -5.66 14.36 2.48
C ASN A 156 -7.18 14.25 2.24
N ASP A 157 -7.89 15.37 2.26
CA ASP A 157 -9.35 15.40 2.11
C ASP A 157 -9.81 14.83 0.76
N GLU A 158 -9.12 15.15 -0.34
CA GLU A 158 -9.43 14.64 -1.66
C GLU A 158 -9.32 13.12 -1.74
N ALA A 159 -8.35 12.54 -1.06
CA ALA A 159 -8.12 11.11 -1.01
C ALA A 159 -9.22 10.34 -0.25
N THR A 160 -9.96 11.02 0.62
CA THR A 160 -11.00 10.37 1.44
C THR A 160 -12.14 9.80 0.60
N GLU A 161 -12.49 10.47 -0.52
CA GLU A 161 -13.55 9.99 -1.43
C GLU A 161 -13.19 8.65 -2.10
N ILE A 162 -11.90 8.40 -2.33
CA ILE A 162 -11.39 7.19 -2.99
C ILE A 162 -10.57 6.30 -2.06
N GLN A 163 -10.78 6.42 -0.76
CA GLN A 163 -10.01 5.75 0.29
C GLN A 163 -9.87 4.24 0.05
N ASP A 164 -10.95 3.54 -0.32
CA ASP A 164 -10.91 2.11 -0.63
C ASP A 164 -9.92 1.79 -1.75
N MET A 165 -9.98 2.56 -2.85
CA MET A 165 -9.10 2.34 -3.99
C MET A 165 -7.64 2.62 -3.65
N ILE A 166 -7.39 3.60 -2.78
CA ILE A 166 -6.05 3.91 -2.29
C ILE A 166 -5.50 2.74 -1.46
N VAL A 167 -6.29 2.21 -0.52
CA VAL A 167 -5.88 1.07 0.30
C VAL A 167 -5.62 -0.17 -0.57
N ILE A 168 -6.53 -0.49 -1.50
CA ILE A 168 -6.38 -1.64 -2.40
C ILE A 168 -5.13 -1.48 -3.27
N SER A 169 -4.96 -0.32 -3.92
CA SER A 169 -3.82 -0.08 -4.81
C SER A 169 -2.49 -0.05 -4.04
N LEU A 170 -2.47 0.52 -2.82
CA LEU A 170 -1.29 0.48 -1.96
C LEU A 170 -0.86 -0.96 -1.65
N LEU A 171 -1.79 -1.82 -1.24
CA LEU A 171 -1.49 -3.21 -0.92
C LEU A 171 -0.94 -3.97 -2.13
N VAL A 172 -1.47 -3.71 -3.33
CA VAL A 172 -0.94 -4.27 -4.59
C VAL A 172 0.47 -3.76 -4.88
N VAL A 173 0.69 -2.45 -4.80
CA VAL A 173 1.99 -1.81 -5.07
C VAL A 173 3.03 -2.26 -4.06
N GLU A 174 2.70 -2.18 -2.77
CA GLU A 174 3.62 -2.53 -1.68
C GLU A 174 3.94 -4.03 -1.68
N GLY A 175 2.95 -4.89 -1.92
CA GLY A 175 3.16 -6.33 -2.09
C GLY A 175 4.12 -6.65 -3.23
N ARG A 176 4.04 -5.88 -4.30
CA ARG A 176 4.98 -6.00 -5.41
C ARG A 176 6.38 -5.54 -5.03
N VAL A 177 6.50 -4.38 -4.39
CA VAL A 177 7.80 -3.80 -4.03
C VAL A 177 8.52 -4.63 -2.97
N ARG A 178 7.79 -5.20 -2.00
CA ARG A 178 8.36 -6.13 -1.00
C ARG A 178 8.70 -7.51 -1.58
N GLY A 179 8.18 -7.83 -2.75
CA GLY A 179 8.30 -9.17 -3.33
C GLY A 179 7.38 -10.20 -2.67
N ASP A 180 6.42 -9.77 -1.85
CA ASP A 180 5.44 -10.63 -1.19
C ASP A 180 4.52 -11.32 -2.19
N PHE A 181 4.33 -10.70 -3.35
CA PHE A 181 3.54 -11.21 -4.48
C PHE A 181 4.43 -11.81 -5.59
N ARG A 182 5.66 -12.22 -5.28
CA ARG A 182 6.52 -12.94 -6.23
C ARG A 182 6.29 -14.44 -6.10
N PRO A 183 6.32 -15.20 -7.21
CA PRO A 183 6.30 -16.66 -7.17
C PRO A 183 7.42 -17.20 -6.27
N GLY A 184 7.14 -18.25 -5.51
CA GLY A 184 8.05 -18.81 -4.51
C GLY A 184 9.43 -19.23 -5.03
N ILE A 185 9.58 -19.47 -6.35
CA ILE A 185 10.86 -19.78 -7.00
C ILE A 185 11.84 -18.59 -6.88
N TYR A 186 11.37 -17.36 -6.95
CA TYR A 186 12.20 -16.16 -6.78
C TYR A 186 12.47 -15.77 -5.32
N ARG A 187 11.68 -16.28 -4.38
CA ARG A 187 11.87 -16.02 -2.95
C ARG A 187 13.14 -16.67 -2.41
N LYS A 188 13.47 -17.90 -2.88
CA LYS A 188 14.67 -18.64 -2.46
C LYS A 188 15.96 -18.04 -3.03
N SER A 189 15.94 -17.42 -4.21
CA SER A 189 17.15 -16.84 -4.81
C SER A 189 17.55 -15.50 -4.19
N LEU A 190 16.60 -14.74 -3.61
CA LEU A 190 16.90 -13.46 -2.96
C LEU A 190 17.30 -13.61 -1.48
N SER A 191 16.91 -14.71 -0.83
CA SER A 191 17.39 -15.04 0.52
C SER A 191 18.83 -15.58 0.56
N LEU A 192 19.43 -15.81 -0.62
CA LEU A 192 20.86 -16.19 -0.75
C LEU A 192 21.79 -14.96 -0.91
N TRP A 193 21.22 -13.75 -0.99
CA TRP A 193 22.01 -12.54 -0.85
C TRP A 193 22.09 -12.23 0.65
N PRO A 194 23.26 -12.37 1.28
CA PRO A 194 23.39 -11.98 2.69
C PRO A 194 23.06 -10.50 2.81
N ASP A 195 22.42 -10.13 3.93
CA ASP A 195 22.18 -8.75 4.37
C ASP A 195 23.53 -8.05 4.70
N THR A 196 24.41 -7.97 3.73
CA THR A 196 25.73 -7.36 3.82
C THR A 196 25.78 -6.10 2.96
N ILE A 197 25.01 -5.08 3.33
CA ILE A 197 25.38 -3.69 3.06
C ILE A 197 24.68 -2.80 4.11
N ASP A 198 25.09 -2.88 5.38
CA ASP A 198 24.86 -1.82 6.34
C ASP A 198 25.98 -1.72 7.39
N THR A 199 27.23 -2.01 6.96
CA THR A 199 28.39 -1.93 7.85
C THR A 199 29.54 -1.11 7.26
N VAL A 200 29.25 -0.05 6.49
CA VAL A 200 30.29 0.93 6.11
C VAL A 200 29.72 2.34 6.19
N ALA A 201 29.41 2.80 7.39
CA ALA A 201 29.30 4.23 7.66
C ALA A 201 29.48 4.52 9.17
N ASN A 202 30.56 4.02 9.78
CA ASN A 202 31.04 4.54 11.05
C ASN A 202 32.56 4.31 11.15
N ARG A 203 33.28 5.04 10.35
CA ARG A 203 34.66 5.43 10.60
C ARG A 203 34.88 6.81 9.94
N TRP A 204 34.85 7.80 10.69
CA TRP A 204 35.50 9.11 10.83
C TRP A 204 34.64 10.05 11.59
#